data_81e2d5d4583b029869e3c4b489c97636
#
_entry.id   81e2d5d4583b029869e3c4b489c97636
#
_cell.length_a   1.000
_cell.length_b   1.000
_cell.length_c   1.000
_cell.angle_alpha   90.00
_cell.angle_beta   90.00
_cell.angle_gamma   90.00
#
_symmetry.space_group_name_H-M   'P 1'
#
loop_
_entity.id
_entity.type
_entity.pdbx_description
1 polymer ?
#
loop_
_entity_poly.entity_id
_entity_poly.type
_entity_poly.pdbx_seq_one_letter_code
_entity_poly.pdbx_strand_id
1 'polypeptide(L)'
;VWSHAVRRLLFGVPDVVVSLDAERRLLVLVVENVGSRAAHDVAVSLDLPWDEVAADVDPDAATPFAPIGVVPPGGRFRTVLAPLDGYDGPRTFESRVRFRDDRGRATEARAVQTPEAFRRLREPPPSREPLTRRGE
;
A
#
# COMPACT_ATOMS: atom_id res chain seq x y z
N VAL A 1 -12.14 -11.94 27.14
CA VAL A 1 -11.82 -10.97 26.13
C VAL A 1 -10.97 -11.61 25.05
N TRP A 2 -11.39 -11.50 23.84
CA TRP A 2 -10.73 -12.17 22.74
C TRP A 2 -9.80 -11.22 22.00
N SER A 3 -8.70 -11.74 21.51
CA SER A 3 -7.77 -10.93 20.75
C SER A 3 -8.40 -10.50 19.43
N HIS A 4 -7.85 -9.48 18.84
CA HIS A 4 -8.33 -8.97 17.56
C HIS A 4 -8.29 -10.06 16.49
N ALA A 5 -7.24 -10.85 16.47
CA ALA A 5 -7.11 -11.92 15.48
C ALA A 5 -8.21 -12.98 15.64
N VAL A 6 -8.52 -13.33 16.87
CA VAL A 6 -9.55 -14.33 17.13
C VAL A 6 -10.91 -13.78 16.70
N ARG A 7 -11.17 -12.51 16.97
CA ARG A 7 -12.43 -11.91 16.56
C ARG A 7 -12.58 -11.91 15.04
N ARG A 8 -11.52 -11.65 14.32
CA ARG A 8 -11.59 -11.69 12.86
C ARG A 8 -11.93 -13.08 12.34
N LEU A 9 -11.36 -14.10 12.96
CA LEU A 9 -11.60 -15.45 12.50
C LEU A 9 -13.02 -15.90 12.79
N LEU A 10 -13.55 -15.57 13.96
CA LEU A 10 -14.85 -16.09 14.38
C LEU A 10 -16.04 -15.28 13.91
N PHE A 11 -15.89 -13.96 13.84
CA PHE A 11 -17.04 -13.12 13.56
C PHE A 11 -17.00 -12.46 12.19
N GLY A 12 -15.86 -12.53 11.53
CA GLY A 12 -15.70 -11.92 10.24
C GLY A 12 -15.72 -10.40 10.33
N VAL A 13 -14.60 -9.78 10.06
CA VAL A 13 -14.51 -8.32 10.06
C VAL A 13 -13.68 -7.89 8.87
N PRO A 14 -13.83 -6.65 8.41
CA PRO A 14 -12.92 -6.12 7.41
C PRO A 14 -11.56 -5.88 8.03
N ASP A 15 -10.53 -5.93 7.22
CA ASP A 15 -9.17 -5.66 7.66
C ASP A 15 -8.43 -5.04 6.48
N VAL A 16 -8.31 -3.72 6.47
CA VAL A 16 -7.71 -3.01 5.36
C VAL A 16 -6.24 -2.74 5.66
N VAL A 17 -5.39 -3.18 4.76
CA VAL A 17 -3.95 -3.06 4.88
C VAL A 17 -3.46 -2.15 3.76
N VAL A 18 -2.59 -1.21 4.11
CA VAL A 18 -1.95 -0.32 3.15
C VAL A 18 -0.49 -0.72 3.06
N SER A 19 -0.02 -0.97 1.86
CA SER A 19 1.36 -1.37 1.65
C SER A 19 1.91 -0.72 0.39
N LEU A 20 3.21 -0.85 0.19
CA LEU A 20 3.85 -0.40 -1.03
C LEU A 20 4.22 -1.60 -1.88
N ASP A 21 4.24 -1.39 -3.18
CA ASP A 21 4.70 -2.40 -4.11
C ASP A 21 5.52 -1.70 -5.21
N ALA A 22 6.33 -2.45 -5.89
CA ALA A 22 7.10 -1.96 -7.03
C ALA A 22 6.62 -2.70 -8.27
N GLU A 23 6.14 -1.94 -9.26
CA GLU A 23 5.60 -2.55 -10.44
C GLU A 23 6.04 -1.76 -11.64
N ARG A 24 6.73 -2.39 -12.56
CA ARG A 24 7.23 -1.73 -13.79
C ARG A 24 8.02 -0.46 -13.49
N ARG A 25 8.87 -0.52 -12.47
CA ARG A 25 9.68 0.63 -12.03
C ARG A 25 8.84 1.78 -11.47
N LEU A 26 7.63 1.48 -11.03
CA LEU A 26 6.78 2.45 -10.37
C LEU A 26 6.60 2.05 -8.92
N LEU A 27 6.58 3.03 -8.05
CA LEU A 27 6.22 2.83 -6.66
C LEU A 27 4.71 2.94 -6.56
N VAL A 28 4.08 1.91 -6.08
CA VAL A 28 2.63 1.81 -6.05
C VAL A 28 2.15 1.65 -4.61
N LEU A 29 1.12 2.40 -4.25
CA LEU A 29 0.45 2.21 -2.97
C LEU A 29 -0.67 1.21 -3.20
N VAL A 30 -0.75 0.21 -2.37
CA VAL A 30 -1.77 -0.84 -2.47
C VAL A 30 -2.63 -0.79 -1.23
N VAL A 31 -3.93 -0.72 -1.42
CA VAL A 31 -4.91 -0.77 -0.34
C VAL A 31 -5.69 -2.05 -0.56
N GLU A 32 -5.64 -2.95 0.40
CA GLU A 32 -6.24 -4.27 0.22
C GLU A 32 -7.05 -4.64 1.45
N ASN A 33 -8.25 -5.17 1.23
CA ASN A 33 -9.04 -5.71 2.32
C ASN A 33 -8.75 -7.21 2.41
N VAL A 34 -7.96 -7.57 3.41
CA VAL A 34 -7.59 -8.97 3.65
C VAL A 34 -8.54 -9.64 4.65
N GLY A 35 -9.57 -8.93 5.07
CA GLY A 35 -10.56 -9.47 5.99
C GLY A 35 -11.62 -10.28 5.25
N SER A 36 -12.60 -10.73 6.00
CA SER A 36 -13.66 -11.58 5.47
C SER A 36 -14.98 -10.84 5.22
N ARG A 37 -15.03 -9.54 5.51
CA ARG A 37 -16.21 -8.72 5.28
C ARG A 37 -15.81 -7.46 4.53
N ALA A 38 -16.77 -6.82 3.89
CA ALA A 38 -16.52 -5.59 3.18
C ALA A 38 -16.12 -4.46 4.12
N ALA A 39 -15.21 -3.61 3.67
CA ALA A 39 -14.85 -2.40 4.38
C ALA A 39 -15.57 -1.23 3.71
N HIS A 40 -16.22 -0.41 4.51
CA HIS A 40 -17.01 0.73 4.00
C HIS A 40 -16.32 2.04 4.31
N ASP A 41 -16.59 3.04 3.51
CA ASP A 41 -16.05 4.40 3.69
C ASP A 41 -14.52 4.39 3.85
N VAL A 42 -13.86 3.61 3.03
CA VAL A 42 -12.40 3.47 3.11
C VAL A 42 -11.75 4.75 2.63
N ALA A 43 -10.89 5.30 3.47
CA ALA A 43 -10.14 6.52 3.14
C ALA A 43 -8.71 6.37 3.63
N VAL A 44 -7.77 6.76 2.80
CA VAL A 44 -6.34 6.67 3.10
C VAL A 44 -5.77 8.08 3.14
N SER A 45 -4.85 8.32 4.05
CA SER A 45 -4.10 9.57 4.08
C SER A 45 -2.63 9.28 4.37
N LEU A 46 -1.77 10.19 3.94
CA LEU A 46 -0.34 10.11 4.21
C LEU A 46 0.07 11.36 4.96
N ASP A 47 1.08 11.24 5.79
CA ASP A 47 1.50 12.34 6.67
C ASP A 47 2.52 13.26 6.04
N LEU A 48 2.86 13.10 4.78
CA LEU A 48 3.89 13.89 4.17
C LEU A 48 3.47 14.54 2.91
N PRO A 49 4.29 15.40 2.32
CA PRO A 49 3.91 16.17 1.14
C PRO A 49 3.66 15.25 -0.05
N TRP A 50 2.64 14.44 0.10
CA TRP A 50 2.20 13.52 -0.91
C TRP A 50 1.83 14.25 -2.19
N ASP A 51 1.26 15.44 -2.05
CA ASP A 51 0.86 16.20 -3.21
C ASP A 51 2.03 16.50 -4.14
N GLU A 52 3.23 16.71 -3.59
CA GLU A 52 4.40 16.96 -4.40
C GLU A 52 4.81 15.70 -5.14
N VAL A 53 4.75 14.56 -4.47
CA VAL A 53 5.15 13.29 -5.08
C VAL A 53 4.16 12.89 -6.15
N ALA A 54 2.87 12.99 -5.86
CA ALA A 54 1.84 12.60 -6.81
C ALA A 54 1.79 13.51 -8.02
N ALA A 55 2.06 14.79 -7.83
CA ALA A 55 2.02 15.75 -8.92
C ALA A 55 3.08 15.47 -10.00
N ASP A 56 4.19 14.86 -9.61
CA ASP A 56 5.23 14.53 -10.56
C ASP A 56 4.83 13.37 -11.46
N VAL A 57 3.88 12.56 -11.03
CA VAL A 57 3.46 11.40 -11.79
C VAL A 57 2.20 11.70 -12.60
N ASP A 58 1.24 12.36 -11.99
CA ASP A 58 -0.02 12.69 -12.62
C ASP A 58 -0.57 13.98 -12.01
N PRO A 59 -0.44 15.09 -12.69
CA PRO A 59 -0.91 16.38 -12.15
C PRO A 59 -2.41 16.40 -11.88
N ASP A 60 -3.16 15.53 -12.56
CA ASP A 60 -4.59 15.50 -12.37
C ASP A 60 -4.98 14.61 -11.19
N ALA A 61 -4.05 13.90 -10.60
CA ALA A 61 -4.30 13.09 -9.44
C ALA A 61 -4.17 13.93 -8.16
N ALA A 62 -4.72 15.10 -8.18
CA ALA A 62 -4.53 16.06 -7.10
C ALA A 62 -5.09 15.62 -5.78
N THR A 63 -6.00 14.69 -5.76
CA THR A 63 -6.49 14.13 -4.53
C THR A 63 -6.32 12.63 -4.59
N PRO A 64 -5.09 12.17 -4.40
CA PRO A 64 -4.80 10.76 -4.51
C PRO A 64 -5.62 9.95 -3.51
N PHE A 65 -6.14 10.60 -2.51
CA PHE A 65 -6.86 9.91 -1.46
C PHE A 65 -8.30 10.34 -1.35
N ALA A 66 -8.92 10.63 -2.48
CA ALA A 66 -10.36 10.71 -2.49
C ALA A 66 -10.89 9.41 -1.88
N PRO A 67 -11.99 9.45 -1.14
CA PRO A 67 -12.51 8.24 -0.52
C PRO A 67 -12.68 7.14 -1.55
N ILE A 68 -12.18 5.95 -1.20
CA ILE A 68 -12.28 4.81 -2.10
C ILE A 68 -13.68 4.24 -2.10
N GLY A 69 -14.39 4.38 -0.99
CA GLY A 69 -15.74 3.82 -0.86
C GLY A 69 -15.69 2.41 -0.28
N VAL A 70 -16.32 1.45 -0.93
CA VAL A 70 -16.41 0.09 -0.42
C VAL A 70 -15.33 -0.77 -1.06
N VAL A 71 -14.60 -1.50 -0.21
CA VAL A 71 -13.60 -2.46 -0.67
C VAL A 71 -14.07 -3.84 -0.20
N PRO A 72 -14.50 -4.71 -1.12
CA PRO A 72 -14.98 -6.02 -0.73
C PRO A 72 -13.84 -6.92 -0.23
N PRO A 73 -14.15 -8.04 0.42
CA PRO A 73 -13.12 -8.98 0.85
C PRO A 73 -12.26 -9.40 -0.35
N GLY A 74 -10.94 -9.32 -0.18
CA GLY A 74 -10.02 -9.62 -1.28
C GLY A 74 -9.88 -8.49 -2.28
N GLY A 75 -10.63 -7.41 -2.15
CA GLY A 75 -10.54 -6.28 -3.05
C GLY A 75 -9.25 -5.52 -2.87
N ARG A 76 -8.72 -4.98 -3.97
CA ARG A 76 -7.47 -4.23 -3.96
C ARG A 76 -7.65 -2.95 -4.75
N PHE A 77 -7.03 -1.90 -4.25
CA PHE A 77 -6.99 -0.61 -4.92
C PHE A 77 -5.52 -0.21 -5.03
N ARG A 78 -5.11 0.25 -6.20
CA ARG A 78 -3.71 0.58 -6.47
C ARG A 78 -3.60 2.01 -6.95
N THR A 79 -2.62 2.71 -6.43
CA THR A 79 -2.35 4.09 -6.84
C THR A 79 -0.86 4.26 -7.06
N VAL A 80 -0.48 4.78 -8.20
CA VAL A 80 0.92 5.04 -8.50
C VAL A 80 1.35 6.27 -7.71
N LEU A 81 2.41 6.14 -6.95
CA LEU A 81 2.95 7.23 -6.16
C LEU A 81 4.04 7.98 -6.91
N ALA A 82 4.97 7.27 -7.48
CA ALA A 82 6.13 7.91 -8.10
C ALA A 82 6.90 6.90 -8.94
N PRO A 83 7.72 7.36 -9.88
CA PRO A 83 8.69 6.50 -10.53
C PRO A 83 9.76 6.11 -9.50
N LEU A 84 10.26 4.89 -9.60
CA LEU A 84 11.35 4.48 -8.74
C LEU A 84 12.69 4.99 -9.25
N ASP A 85 12.82 5.16 -10.57
CA ASP A 85 14.04 5.69 -11.13
C ASP A 85 14.16 7.17 -10.76
N GLY A 86 15.26 7.50 -10.11
CA GLY A 86 15.47 8.87 -9.66
C GLY A 86 14.56 9.30 -8.53
N TYR A 87 14.01 8.34 -7.81
CA TYR A 87 13.11 8.67 -6.71
C TYR A 87 13.83 9.53 -5.67
N ASP A 88 13.29 10.70 -5.40
CA ASP A 88 13.81 11.63 -4.43
C ASP A 88 12.77 12.02 -3.38
N GLY A 89 11.71 11.26 -3.28
CA GLY A 89 10.68 11.51 -2.28
C GLY A 89 11.10 11.08 -0.89
N PRO A 90 10.19 11.10 0.07
CA PRO A 90 10.53 10.75 1.45
C PRO A 90 11.03 9.32 1.56
N ARG A 91 11.97 9.12 2.48
CA ARG A 91 12.52 7.78 2.70
C ARG A 91 11.53 6.91 3.44
N THR A 92 10.78 7.52 4.33
CA THR A 92 9.71 6.83 5.05
C THR A 92 8.55 7.80 5.21
N PHE A 93 7.36 7.28 5.31
CA PHE A 93 6.19 8.07 5.64
C PHE A 93 5.17 7.19 6.34
N GLU A 94 4.27 7.82 7.07
CA GLU A 94 3.20 7.09 7.74
C GLU A 94 1.96 7.13 6.86
N SER A 95 1.35 5.97 6.68
CA SER A 95 0.06 5.88 6.05
C SER A 95 -1.00 5.62 7.10
N ARG A 96 -2.19 6.12 6.87
CA ARG A 96 -3.30 5.97 7.78
C ARG A 96 -4.51 5.59 6.96
N VAL A 97 -5.20 4.53 7.35
CA VAL A 97 -6.41 4.12 6.67
C VAL A 97 -7.55 4.08 7.67
N ARG A 98 -8.70 4.59 7.26
CA ARG A 98 -9.90 4.57 8.09
C ARG A 98 -10.99 3.87 7.32
N PHE A 99 -11.75 3.06 8.00
CA PHE A 99 -12.86 2.34 7.37
C PHE A 99 -13.89 1.94 8.42
N ARG A 100 -15.05 1.51 7.96
CA ARG A 100 -16.14 1.07 8.83
C ARG A 100 -16.52 -0.35 8.46
N ASP A 101 -17.00 -1.10 9.46
CA ASP A 101 -17.55 -2.42 9.20
C ASP A 101 -19.04 -2.31 8.84
N ASP A 102 -19.70 -3.43 8.66
CA ASP A 102 -21.12 -3.46 8.30
C ASP A 102 -22.03 -2.89 9.37
N ARG A 103 -21.53 -2.78 10.59
CA ARG A 103 -22.30 -2.23 11.70
C ARG A 103 -21.98 -0.77 11.94
N GLY A 104 -21.16 -0.18 11.10
CA GLY A 104 -20.81 1.22 11.23
C GLY A 104 -19.67 1.50 12.20
N ARG A 105 -19.00 0.50 12.74
CA ARG A 105 -17.87 0.72 13.62
C ARG A 105 -16.68 1.18 12.83
N ALA A 106 -16.07 2.24 13.27
CA ALA A 106 -14.90 2.80 12.60
C ALA A 106 -13.60 2.19 13.13
N THR A 107 -12.67 1.95 12.25
CA THR A 107 -11.33 1.49 12.58
C THR A 107 -10.33 2.38 11.87
N GLU A 108 -9.23 2.67 12.54
CA GLU A 108 -8.12 3.39 11.93
C GLU A 108 -6.86 2.56 12.13
N ALA A 109 -6.11 2.36 11.07
CA ALA A 109 -4.84 1.65 11.12
C ALA A 109 -3.75 2.54 10.57
N ARG A 110 -2.57 2.47 11.18
CA ARG A 110 -1.41 3.25 10.77
C ARG A 110 -0.27 2.31 10.45
N ALA A 111 0.52 2.67 9.47
CA ALA A 111 1.69 1.89 9.11
C ALA A 111 2.79 2.82 8.60
N VAL A 112 4.03 2.45 8.87
CA VAL A 112 5.17 3.17 8.34
C VAL A 112 5.56 2.53 7.03
N GLN A 113 5.61 3.32 5.98
CA GLN A 113 5.99 2.85 4.66
C GLN A 113 7.43 3.24 4.37
N THR A 114 8.16 2.38 3.71
CA THR A 114 9.59 2.57 3.48
C THR A 114 9.93 2.43 1.99
N PRO A 115 9.75 3.47 1.20
CA PRO A 115 10.09 3.41 -0.23
C PRO A 115 11.55 3.06 -0.49
N GLU A 116 12.44 3.41 0.43
CA GLU A 116 13.85 3.13 0.29
C GLU A 116 14.12 1.64 0.07
N ALA A 117 13.34 0.78 0.69
CA ALA A 117 13.51 -0.66 0.51
C ALA A 117 13.32 -1.09 -0.94
N PHE A 118 12.41 -0.41 -1.66
CA PHE A 118 12.15 -0.76 -3.04
C PHE A 118 13.22 -0.24 -3.97
N ARG A 119 13.91 0.83 -3.59
CA ARG A 119 15.04 1.31 -4.38
C ARG A 119 16.14 0.24 -4.40
N ARG A 120 16.38 -0.40 -3.28
CA ARG A 120 17.39 -1.45 -3.22
C ARG A 120 16.97 -2.67 -4.03
N LEU A 121 15.72 -3.03 -3.95
CA LEU A 121 15.25 -4.19 -4.67
C LEU A 121 15.25 -3.98 -6.16
N ARG A 122 15.28 -2.75 -6.61
CA ARG A 122 15.30 -2.47 -8.01
C ARG A 122 16.63 -2.82 -8.67
N GLU A 123 17.70 -2.82 -7.92
CA GLU A 123 18.99 -3.15 -8.47
C GLU A 123 19.06 -4.66 -8.65
N PRO A 124 19.48 -5.14 -9.82
CA PRO A 124 19.57 -6.57 -10.01
C PRO A 124 20.63 -7.15 -9.10
N PRO A 125 20.45 -8.36 -8.63
CA PRO A 125 21.45 -8.98 -7.78
C PRO A 125 22.73 -9.18 -8.58
N PRO A 126 23.85 -9.28 -7.90
CA PRO A 126 25.09 -9.58 -8.57
C PRO A 126 24.93 -10.83 -9.40
N SER A 127 25.49 -10.77 -10.57
CA SER A 127 25.29 -11.84 -11.46
C SER A 127 25.83 -13.15 -10.98
N ARG A 128 25.05 -14.17 -11.14
CA ARG A 128 25.47 -15.45 -10.79
C ARG A 128 25.58 -16.26 -11.97
N GLU A 129 25.19 -15.71 -13.04
CA GLU A 129 25.16 -16.41 -14.15
C GLU A 129 26.37 -17.02 -14.54
N PRO A 130 27.40 -16.52 -14.37
CA PRO A 130 28.56 -17.12 -14.85
C PRO A 130 28.73 -18.50 -14.39
N LEU A 131 28.21 -18.71 -13.25
CA LEU A 131 28.36 -19.92 -12.78
C LEU A 131 27.88 -20.88 -13.65
N THR A 132 26.91 -20.60 -14.17
CA THR A 132 26.28 -21.54 -14.85
C THR A 132 26.84 -21.81 -16.11
N ARG A 133 27.27 -20.97 -16.75
CA ARG A 133 27.52 -21.13 -18.00
C ARG A 133 28.72 -21.63 -18.24
N ARG A 134 29.44 -21.67 -17.67
CA ARG A 134 30.51 -21.91 -17.85
C ARG A 134 30.66 -23.10 -18.11
N GLY A 135 30.20 -23.51 -17.82
CA GLY A 135 30.38 -24.70 -17.94
C GLY A 135 30.63 -25.07 -19.22
N GLU A 136 30.74 -24.64 -19.82
CA GLU A 136 30.87 -24.94 -20.79
C GLU A 136 31.69 -24.95 -21.19
#